data_f9ebe47139fbd56d76c2112a4c3668aa
#
_entry.id   f9ebe47139fbd56d76c2112a4c3668aa
#
_cell.length_a   1.000
_cell.length_b   1.000
_cell.length_c   1.000
_cell.angle_alpha   90.00
_cell.angle_beta   90.00
_cell.angle_gamma   90.00
#
_symmetry.space_group_name_H-M   'P 1'
#
loop_
_entity.id
_entity.type
_entity.pdbx_description
1 polymer ?
#
loop_
_entity_poly.entity_id
_entity_poly.type
_entity_poly.pdbx_seq_one_letter_code
_entity_poly.pdbx_strand_id
1 'polypeptide(L)' 'MTVAELIKELEKMPQDAHILILTENDNTMAQRIQFNDIANEVIISD' A
#
# COMPACT_ATOMS: atom_id res chain seq x y z
N MET A 1 -6.25 2.24 -8.87
CA MET A 1 -6.87 1.71 -7.63
C MET A 1 -7.85 2.72 -7.08
N THR A 2 -9.05 2.28 -6.72
CA THR A 2 -10.03 3.16 -6.11
C THR A 2 -9.89 3.17 -4.59
N VAL A 3 -10.54 4.14 -3.96
CA VAL A 3 -10.55 4.20 -2.49
C VAL A 3 -11.13 2.92 -1.90
N ALA A 4 -12.21 2.41 -2.49
CA ALA A 4 -12.84 1.18 -1.99
C ALA A 4 -11.90 -0.02 -2.09
N GLU A 5 -11.14 -0.12 -3.18
CA GLU A 5 -10.17 -1.19 -3.35
C GLU A 5 -9.05 -1.09 -2.32
N LEU A 6 -8.56 0.12 -2.07
CA LEU A 6 -7.51 0.35 -1.09
C LEU A 6 -7.97 0.00 0.32
N ILE A 7 -9.19 0.38 0.67
CA ILE A 7 -9.73 0.06 1.99
C ILE A 7 -9.80 -1.44 2.19
N LYS A 8 -10.29 -2.17 1.19
CA LYS A 8 -10.38 -3.63 1.27
C LYS A 8 -9.01 -4.28 1.47
N GLU A 9 -8.01 -3.79 0.75
CA GLU A 9 -6.66 -4.35 0.88
C GLU A 9 -6.06 -4.04 2.24
N LEU A 10 -6.23 -2.82 2.72
CA LEU A 10 -5.67 -2.42 4.01
C LEU A 10 -6.33 -3.12 5.18
N GLU A 11 -7.60 -3.50 5.06
CA GLU A 11 -8.28 -4.25 6.11
C GLU A 11 -7.66 -5.62 6.35
N LYS A 12 -7.00 -6.19 5.35
CA LYS A 12 -6.33 -7.49 5.45
C LYS A 12 -4.95 -7.38 6.06
N MET A 13 -4.44 -6.18 6.24
CA MET A 13 -3.08 -5.95 6.72
C MET A 13 -3.06 -5.73 8.23
N PRO A 14 -1.91 -5.96 8.90
CA PRO A 14 -1.78 -5.59 10.30
C PRO A 14 -2.00 -4.08 10.44
N GLN A 15 -2.86 -3.71 11.38
CA GLN A 15 -3.25 -2.31 11.53
C GLN A 15 -2.15 -1.44 12.14
N ASP A 16 -1.13 -2.05 12.72
CA ASP A 16 0.04 -1.35 13.23
C ASP A 16 1.18 -1.27 12.22
N ALA A 17 1.01 -1.79 11.01
CA ALA A 17 2.02 -1.71 9.97
C ALA A 17 2.18 -0.28 9.48
N HIS A 18 3.39 0.05 9.09
CA HIS A 18 3.68 1.36 8.50
C HIS A 18 3.40 1.34 7.00
N ILE A 19 3.09 2.49 6.45
CA ILE A 19 2.82 2.64 5.02
C ILE A 19 4.06 3.23 4.35
N LEU A 20 4.53 2.55 3.31
CA LEU A 20 5.61 3.03 2.46
C LEU A 20 5.06 3.24 1.06
N ILE A 21 5.29 4.42 0.50
CA ILE A 21 4.81 4.74 -0.84
C ILE A 21 6.02 4.82 -1.76
N LEU A 22 6.02 3.98 -2.79
CA LEU A 22 7.08 3.93 -3.79
C LEU A 22 6.50 4.28 -5.15
N THR A 23 6.80 5.47 -5.63
CA THR A 23 6.39 5.90 -6.96
C THR A 23 7.57 6.60 -7.63
N GLU A 24 7.62 6.47 -8.96
CA GLU A 24 8.67 7.11 -9.75
C GLU A 24 8.29 8.53 -10.17
N ASN A 25 7.00 8.82 -10.20
CA ASN A 25 6.46 10.10 -10.65
C ASN A 25 5.51 10.67 -9.62
N ASP A 26 5.41 12.00 -9.59
CA ASP A 26 4.62 12.70 -8.57
C ASP A 26 3.12 12.46 -8.67
N ASN A 27 2.61 12.17 -9.85
CA ASN A 27 1.18 12.06 -10.08
C ASN A 27 0.81 10.70 -10.68
N THR A 28 1.29 9.63 -10.07
CA THR A 28 1.04 8.29 -10.55
C THR A 28 -0.07 7.64 -9.71
N MET A 29 -0.98 6.95 -10.38
CA MET A 29 -2.01 6.21 -9.68
C MET A 29 -1.42 4.97 -9.02
N ALA A 30 -1.80 4.73 -7.78
CA ALA A 30 -1.42 3.52 -7.06
C ALA A 30 -2.06 2.30 -7.73
N GLN A 31 -1.26 1.28 -8.00
CA GLN A 31 -1.74 0.08 -8.67
C GLN A 31 -1.37 -1.20 -7.95
N ARG A 32 -0.39 -1.16 -7.07
CA ARG A 32 0.08 -2.35 -6.37
C ARG A 32 0.12 -2.11 -4.88
N ILE A 33 -0.26 -3.15 -4.14
CA ILE A 33 -0.11 -3.16 -2.69
C ILE A 33 0.60 -4.45 -2.33
N GLN A 34 1.68 -4.33 -1.57
CA GLN A 34 2.45 -5.46 -1.09
C GLN A 34 2.65 -5.34 0.41
N PHE A 35 2.85 -6.47 1.07
CA PHE A 35 3.15 -6.48 2.49
C PHE A 35 4.51 -7.12 2.74
N ASN A 36 5.35 -6.41 3.46
CA ASN A 36 6.65 -6.92 3.90
C ASN A 36 6.53 -7.26 5.38
N ASP A 37 6.42 -8.54 5.69
CA ASP A 37 6.22 -8.99 7.07
C ASP A 37 7.46 -8.83 7.93
N ILE A 38 8.64 -8.84 7.34
CA ILE A 38 9.90 -8.64 8.09
C ILE A 38 9.98 -7.22 8.66
N ALA A 39 9.62 -6.24 7.85
CA ALA A 39 9.67 -4.83 8.24
C ALA A 39 8.34 -4.32 8.80
N ASN A 40 7.27 -5.13 8.73
CA ASN A 40 5.91 -4.74 9.10
C ASN A 40 5.48 -3.47 8.35
N GLU A 41 5.64 -3.52 7.03
CA GLU A 41 5.34 -2.39 6.14
C GLU A 41 4.38 -2.79 5.05
N VAL A 42 3.41 -1.94 4.78
CA VAL A 42 2.56 -2.04 3.61
C VAL A 42 3.15 -1.12 2.54
N ILE A 43 3.45 -1.67 1.38
CA ILE A 43 4.10 -0.93 0.29
C ILE A 43 3.07 -0.66 -0.80
N ILE A 44 2.84 0.61 -1.07
CA ILE A 44 1.94 1.04 -2.14
C ILE A 44 2.81 1.59 -3.27
N SER A 45 2.62 1.07 -4.47
CA SER A 45 3.43 1.47 -5.61
C SER A 45 2.60 1.61 -6.87
N ASP A 46 3.18 2.20 -7.87
CA ASP A 46 2.59 2.35 -9.20
C ASP A 46 2.63 1.08 -10.04
#